data_4989d40423b845cc4f64b18844baa494
#
_entry.id   4989d40423b845cc4f64b18844baa494
#
_cell.length_a   1.000
_cell.length_b   1.000
_cell.length_c   1.000
_cell.angle_alpha   90.00
_cell.angle_beta   90.00
_cell.angle_gamma   90.00
#
_symmetry.space_group_name_H-M   'P 1'
#
loop_
_entity.id
_entity.type
_entity.pdbx_description
1 polymer ?
#
loop_
_entity_poly.entity_id
_entity_poly.type
_entity_poly.pdbx_seq_one_letter_code
_entity_poly.pdbx_strand_id
1 'polypeptide(L)'
;MSKPWLFTHPRPTSLNASIRSVVLKELAAQGETVSAIDLYADSFDPPLRPQGDASLSRTPPSALVSGYRALIEKADRLVFIHPTWWGRPPAMLQGFAEQVFGAGWAYSYKKGRAVPALKGKRALVITTLGSPSALVRLYTGDVHRIMLRRLLFAFCGIRPTRFLEIYNAHGMTAERFAKTKAKIGKLLR
;
A
#
# COMPACT_ATOMS: atom_id res chain seq x y z
N MET A 1 17.84 2.69 -7.70
CA MET A 1 16.80 3.41 -6.92
C MET A 1 16.12 2.40 -6.01
N SER A 2 15.82 2.77 -4.75
CA SER A 2 15.18 1.85 -3.78
C SER A 2 13.71 1.61 -4.14
N LYS A 3 13.24 0.37 -3.97
CA LYS A 3 11.81 0.01 -4.12
C LYS A 3 11.25 -0.35 -2.75
N PRO A 4 10.76 0.61 -1.95
CA PRO A 4 10.12 0.28 -0.69
C PRO A 4 8.85 -0.52 -0.96
N TRP A 5 8.69 -1.56 -0.16
CA TRP A 5 7.46 -2.32 -0.08
C TRP A 5 6.82 -2.14 1.30
N LEU A 6 5.52 -2.08 1.31
CA LEU A 6 4.71 -1.97 2.51
C LEU A 6 3.90 -3.25 2.68
N PHE A 7 4.04 -3.86 3.84
CA PHE A 7 3.31 -5.06 4.23
C PHE A 7 2.43 -4.79 5.44
N THR A 8 1.22 -5.30 5.40
CA THR A 8 0.33 -5.22 6.54
C THR A 8 -0.53 -6.48 6.66
N HIS A 9 -0.11 -7.38 7.54
CA HIS A 9 -0.89 -8.54 7.95
C HIS A 9 -0.42 -9.03 9.32
N PRO A 10 -1.32 -9.24 10.31
CA PRO A 10 -0.94 -9.63 11.68
C PRO A 10 -0.36 -11.04 11.77
N ARG A 11 -0.68 -11.92 10.80
CA ARG A 11 -0.25 -13.32 10.84
C ARG A 11 0.96 -13.57 9.93
N PRO A 12 2.11 -13.97 10.47
CA PRO A 12 3.34 -14.19 9.69
C PRO A 12 3.26 -15.38 8.71
N THR A 13 2.32 -16.31 8.93
CA THR A 13 2.08 -17.49 8.07
C THR A 13 0.92 -17.31 7.09
N SER A 14 0.50 -16.06 6.84
CA SER A 14 -0.63 -15.77 5.95
C SER A 14 -0.26 -15.92 4.46
N LEU A 15 -1.29 -16.03 3.60
CA LEU A 15 -1.09 -15.94 2.16
C LEU A 15 -0.38 -14.63 1.75
N ASN A 16 -0.71 -13.52 2.40
CA ASN A 16 -0.02 -12.24 2.17
C ASN A 16 1.47 -12.30 2.55
N ALA A 17 1.84 -13.02 3.61
CA ALA A 17 3.25 -13.25 3.95
C ALA A 17 3.97 -14.11 2.90
N SER A 18 3.31 -15.13 2.35
CA SER A 18 3.84 -15.90 1.23
C SER A 18 4.01 -15.05 -0.03
N ILE A 19 3.07 -14.16 -0.33
CA ILE A 19 3.16 -13.17 -1.42
C ILE A 19 4.33 -12.22 -1.19
N ARG A 20 4.50 -11.70 0.04
CA ARG A 20 5.65 -10.87 0.43
C ARG A 20 6.96 -11.56 0.10
N SER A 21 7.12 -12.83 0.51
CA SER A 21 8.33 -13.61 0.25
C SER A 21 8.61 -13.75 -1.26
N VAL A 22 7.58 -13.92 -2.08
CA VAL A 22 7.72 -13.95 -3.54
C VAL A 22 8.20 -12.60 -4.08
N VAL A 23 7.59 -11.51 -3.66
CA VAL A 23 7.97 -10.14 -4.08
C VAL A 23 9.43 -9.86 -3.74
N LEU A 24 9.86 -10.19 -2.52
CA LEU A 24 11.24 -9.99 -2.08
C LEU A 24 12.23 -10.79 -2.91
N LYS A 25 11.94 -12.08 -3.19
CA LYS A 25 12.79 -12.92 -4.03
C LYS A 25 12.90 -12.38 -5.46
N GLU A 26 11.79 -11.94 -6.06
CA GLU A 26 11.77 -11.37 -7.40
C GLU A 26 12.57 -10.06 -7.49
N LEU A 27 12.45 -9.16 -6.50
CA LEU A 27 13.20 -7.91 -6.45
C LEU A 27 14.69 -8.16 -6.22
N ALA A 28 15.05 -9.07 -5.32
CA ALA A 28 16.45 -9.46 -5.10
C ALA A 28 17.09 -10.06 -6.36
N ALA A 29 16.36 -10.90 -7.10
CA ALA A 29 16.83 -11.47 -8.35
C ALA A 29 17.05 -10.41 -9.47
N GLN A 30 16.44 -9.23 -9.34
CA GLN A 30 16.64 -8.08 -10.25
C GLN A 30 17.76 -7.15 -9.76
N GLY A 31 18.46 -7.47 -8.67
CA GLY A 31 19.49 -6.62 -8.07
C GLY A 31 18.95 -5.33 -7.45
N GLU A 32 17.66 -5.29 -7.11
CA GLU A 32 17.01 -4.09 -6.61
C GLU A 32 17.27 -3.91 -5.11
N THR A 33 17.61 -2.69 -4.71
CA THR A 33 17.65 -2.33 -3.28
C THR A 33 16.22 -2.22 -2.76
N VAL A 34 15.91 -2.97 -1.72
CA VAL A 34 14.56 -3.09 -1.16
C VAL A 34 14.54 -2.51 0.26
N SER A 35 13.67 -1.56 0.52
CA SER A 35 13.39 -1.05 1.86
C SER A 35 12.05 -1.59 2.34
N ALA A 36 12.01 -2.05 3.59
CA ALA A 36 10.83 -2.67 4.19
C ALA A 36 10.06 -1.69 5.07
N ILE A 37 8.75 -1.71 4.96
CA ILE A 37 7.81 -1.12 5.94
C ILE A 37 6.85 -2.24 6.32
N ASP A 38 7.01 -2.83 7.50
CA ASP A 38 6.11 -3.86 8.04
C ASP A 38 5.39 -3.28 9.25
N LEU A 39 4.17 -2.79 9.04
CA LEU A 39 3.43 -2.02 10.04
C LEU A 39 3.16 -2.78 11.35
N TYR A 40 3.07 -4.12 11.30
CA TYR A 40 2.91 -4.91 12.51
C TYR A 40 4.25 -5.17 13.22
N ALA A 41 5.31 -5.45 12.47
CA ALA A 41 6.65 -5.62 13.05
C ALA A 41 7.19 -4.31 13.64
N ASP A 42 6.88 -3.19 12.99
CA ASP A 42 7.28 -1.85 13.43
C ASP A 42 6.42 -1.32 14.59
N SER A 43 5.43 -2.09 15.08
CA SER A 43 4.48 -1.68 16.13
C SER A 43 3.82 -0.33 15.83
N PHE A 44 3.48 -0.10 14.55
CA PHE A 44 2.84 1.14 14.12
C PHE A 44 1.48 1.34 14.79
N ASP A 45 1.27 2.50 15.44
CA ASP A 45 -0.04 2.89 16.02
C ASP A 45 -0.91 3.57 14.95
N PRO A 46 -1.99 2.92 14.44
CA PRO A 46 -2.75 3.43 13.31
C PRO A 46 -3.62 4.66 13.58
N PRO A 47 -4.16 4.91 14.79
CA PRO A 47 -4.99 6.10 15.00
C PRO A 47 -4.22 7.40 14.82
N LEU A 48 -4.73 8.29 13.98
CA LEU A 48 -4.21 9.65 13.89
C LEU A 48 -4.63 10.45 15.13
N ARG A 49 -3.65 10.84 15.95
CA ARG A 49 -3.88 11.58 17.20
C ARG A 49 -3.36 13.01 17.06
N PRO A 50 -4.15 14.04 17.37
CA PRO A 50 -3.64 15.40 17.46
C PRO A 50 -2.65 15.55 18.61
N GLN A 51 -1.70 16.43 18.50
CA GLN A 51 -0.84 16.83 19.61
C GLN A 51 -1.39 18.15 20.18
N GLY A 52 -1.95 18.09 21.38
CA GLY A 52 -2.61 19.25 22.02
C GLY A 52 -3.77 19.76 21.17
N ASP A 53 -3.94 21.09 21.12
CA ASP A 53 -5.00 21.77 20.36
C ASP A 53 -4.68 21.98 18.87
N ALA A 54 -3.56 21.41 18.38
CA ALA A 54 -3.20 21.51 16.98
C ALA A 54 -4.20 20.77 16.09
N SER A 55 -4.58 21.36 14.97
CA SER A 55 -5.36 20.65 13.97
C SER A 55 -4.57 19.45 13.43
N LEU A 56 -5.26 18.34 13.08
CA LEU A 56 -4.63 17.12 12.55
C LEU A 56 -3.67 17.37 11.39
N SER A 57 -3.98 18.36 10.55
CA SER A 57 -3.12 18.75 9.41
C SER A 57 -1.82 19.47 9.83
N ARG A 58 -1.71 19.93 11.06
CA ARG A 58 -0.53 20.61 11.62
C ARG A 58 0.23 19.77 12.64
N THR A 59 -0.26 18.60 12.98
CA THR A 59 0.43 17.68 13.89
C THR A 59 1.74 17.21 13.23
N PRO A 60 2.91 17.45 13.87
CA PRO A 60 4.18 16.95 13.34
C PRO A 60 4.16 15.43 13.23
N PRO A 61 4.78 14.85 12.19
CA PRO A 61 4.88 13.41 12.08
C PRO A 61 5.78 12.84 13.18
N SER A 62 5.44 11.66 13.70
CA SER A 62 6.33 10.93 14.61
C SER A 62 7.66 10.58 13.93
N ALA A 63 8.67 10.20 14.70
CA ALA A 63 9.96 9.75 14.15
C ALA A 63 9.78 8.56 13.19
N LEU A 64 8.89 7.61 13.52
CA LEU A 64 8.57 6.46 12.68
C LEU A 64 7.93 6.90 11.35
N VAL A 65 6.94 7.79 11.40
CA VAL A 65 6.28 8.33 10.19
C VAL A 65 7.26 9.12 9.34
N SER A 66 8.16 9.89 9.95
CA SER A 66 9.23 10.61 9.25
C SER A 66 10.19 9.66 8.55
N GLY A 67 10.54 8.54 9.20
CA GLY A 67 11.32 7.45 8.59
C GLY A 67 10.63 6.84 7.36
N TYR A 68 9.32 6.56 7.45
CA TYR A 68 8.55 6.05 6.31
C TYR A 68 8.51 7.05 5.14
N ARG A 69 8.32 8.34 5.43
CA ARG A 69 8.37 9.39 4.41
C ARG A 69 9.71 9.43 3.70
N ALA A 70 10.81 9.37 4.43
CA ALA A 70 12.16 9.34 3.87
C ALA A 70 12.40 8.10 2.96
N LEU A 71 11.87 6.93 3.31
CA LEU A 71 11.91 5.74 2.45
C LEU A 71 11.09 5.94 1.17
N ILE A 72 9.89 6.51 1.29
CA ILE A 72 9.02 6.79 0.15
C ILE A 72 9.65 7.85 -0.78
N GLU A 73 10.28 8.88 -0.24
CA GLU A 73 10.96 9.93 -1.03
C GLU A 73 12.04 9.35 -1.95
N LYS A 74 12.84 8.43 -1.44
CA LYS A 74 13.92 7.76 -2.19
C LYS A 74 13.43 6.76 -3.23
N ALA A 75 12.14 6.44 -3.25
CA ALA A 75 11.56 5.43 -4.10
C ALA A 75 10.95 5.99 -5.37
N ASP A 76 11.09 5.26 -6.47
CA ASP A 76 10.35 5.46 -7.72
C ASP A 76 9.11 4.56 -7.82
N ARG A 77 9.10 3.42 -7.10
CA ARG A 77 8.01 2.46 -7.06
C ARG A 77 7.70 2.03 -5.64
N LEU A 78 6.41 2.06 -5.29
CA LEU A 78 5.87 1.58 -4.03
C LEU A 78 5.12 0.26 -4.27
N VAL A 79 5.37 -0.76 -3.45
CA VAL A 79 4.64 -2.04 -3.52
C VAL A 79 3.86 -2.22 -2.22
N PHE A 80 2.54 -2.30 -2.32
CA PHE A 80 1.63 -2.51 -1.19
C PHE A 80 1.14 -3.95 -1.20
N ILE A 81 1.25 -4.66 -0.07
CA ILE A 81 0.78 -6.05 0.08
C ILE A 81 -0.12 -6.10 1.31
N HIS A 82 -1.42 -6.35 1.10
CA HIS A 82 -2.39 -6.36 2.19
C HIS A 82 -3.62 -7.23 1.85
N PRO A 83 -4.38 -7.71 2.83
CA PRO A 83 -5.71 -8.26 2.59
C PRO A 83 -6.72 -7.14 2.41
N THR A 84 -7.84 -7.43 1.74
CA THR A 84 -9.01 -6.57 1.74
C THR A 84 -10.03 -7.12 2.74
N TRP A 85 -10.36 -6.35 3.76
CA TRP A 85 -11.35 -6.66 4.79
C TRP A 85 -12.50 -5.66 4.71
N TRP A 86 -13.74 -6.17 4.70
CA TRP A 86 -14.94 -5.32 4.59
C TRP A 86 -14.89 -4.33 3.42
N GLY A 87 -14.35 -4.78 2.28
CA GLY A 87 -14.21 -3.95 1.08
C GLY A 87 -13.15 -2.84 1.16
N ARG A 88 -12.29 -2.84 2.19
CA ARG A 88 -11.26 -1.81 2.42
C ARG A 88 -9.91 -2.44 2.81
N PRO A 89 -8.80 -1.69 2.71
CA PRO A 89 -7.56 -2.05 3.37
C PRO A 89 -7.75 -2.17 4.88
N PRO A 90 -6.92 -2.98 5.58
CA PRO A 90 -6.95 -3.08 7.04
C PRO A 90 -6.79 -1.71 7.71
N ALA A 91 -7.33 -1.55 8.94
CA ALA A 91 -7.22 -0.32 9.73
C ALA A 91 -5.77 0.15 9.88
N MET A 92 -4.84 -0.77 10.01
CA MET A 92 -3.39 -0.49 10.04
C MET A 92 -2.92 0.28 8.80
N LEU A 93 -3.33 -0.14 7.60
CA LEU A 93 -2.98 0.55 6.35
C LEU A 93 -3.76 1.87 6.17
N GLN A 94 -4.97 1.94 6.68
CA GLN A 94 -5.73 3.19 6.71
C GLN A 94 -5.02 4.24 7.57
N GLY A 95 -4.66 3.90 8.81
CA GLY A 95 -3.92 4.80 9.68
C GLY A 95 -2.56 5.20 9.10
N PHE A 96 -1.87 4.26 8.45
CA PHE A 96 -0.66 4.59 7.70
C PHE A 96 -0.93 5.63 6.61
N ALA A 97 -2.01 5.48 5.84
CA ALA A 97 -2.36 6.44 4.81
C ALA A 97 -2.66 7.83 5.40
N GLU A 98 -3.39 7.90 6.49
CA GLU A 98 -3.76 9.14 7.16
C GLU A 98 -2.55 9.87 7.76
N GLN A 99 -1.62 9.13 8.39
CA GLN A 99 -0.46 9.73 9.04
C GLN A 99 0.68 10.04 8.08
N VAL A 100 0.93 9.18 7.09
CA VAL A 100 2.06 9.33 6.17
C VAL A 100 1.72 10.28 5.02
N PHE A 101 0.56 10.10 4.36
CA PHE A 101 0.19 10.91 3.20
C PHE A 101 -0.52 12.22 3.58
N GLY A 102 -0.03 12.87 4.62
CA GLY A 102 -0.59 14.12 5.13
C GLY A 102 -0.33 15.33 4.24
N ALA A 103 -1.11 16.39 4.47
CA ALA A 103 -0.92 17.71 3.87
C ALA A 103 0.46 18.29 4.22
N GLY A 104 1.03 19.06 3.31
CA GLY A 104 2.37 19.65 3.43
C GLY A 104 3.49 18.72 2.95
N TRP A 105 3.27 17.39 2.93
CA TRP A 105 4.24 16.42 2.42
C TRP A 105 3.76 15.69 1.16
N ALA A 106 2.63 15.00 1.20
CA ALA A 106 2.14 14.24 0.05
C ALA A 106 1.39 15.12 -0.96
N TYR A 107 0.82 16.19 -0.49
CA TYR A 107 0.13 17.22 -1.28
C TYR A 107 0.10 18.55 -0.53
N SER A 108 -0.20 19.63 -1.25
CA SER A 108 -0.42 20.96 -0.68
C SER A 108 -1.66 21.61 -1.30
N TYR A 109 -2.10 22.74 -0.77
CA TYR A 109 -3.16 23.53 -1.39
C TYR A 109 -2.61 24.84 -1.92
N LYS A 110 -2.91 25.16 -3.20
CA LYS A 110 -2.63 26.45 -3.83
C LYS A 110 -3.91 27.02 -4.43
N LYS A 111 -4.32 28.19 -3.97
CA LYS A 111 -5.57 28.84 -4.42
C LYS A 111 -6.78 27.89 -4.36
N GLY A 112 -6.96 27.18 -3.25
CA GLY A 112 -8.07 26.24 -3.02
C GLY A 112 -7.99 24.91 -3.78
N ARG A 113 -6.95 24.67 -4.58
CA ARG A 113 -6.77 23.43 -5.36
C ARG A 113 -5.67 22.55 -4.77
N ALA A 114 -5.90 21.26 -4.68
CA ALA A 114 -4.89 20.31 -4.26
C ALA A 114 -3.77 20.21 -5.31
N VAL A 115 -2.53 20.28 -4.86
CA VAL A 115 -1.32 20.15 -5.68
C VAL A 115 -0.57 18.90 -5.20
N PRO A 116 -0.50 17.85 -6.02
CA PRO A 116 0.21 16.61 -5.66
C PRO A 116 1.72 16.83 -5.55
N ALA A 117 2.35 16.27 -4.51
CA ALA A 117 3.78 16.40 -4.26
C ALA A 117 4.61 15.15 -4.63
N LEU A 118 3.97 13.96 -4.77
CA LEU A 118 4.66 12.68 -5.03
C LEU A 118 4.63 12.27 -6.51
N LYS A 119 4.73 13.24 -7.41
CA LYS A 119 4.79 13.00 -8.86
C LYS A 119 6.04 12.19 -9.25
N GLY A 120 5.94 11.41 -10.33
CA GLY A 120 7.03 10.57 -10.83
C GLY A 120 7.10 9.19 -10.14
N LYS A 121 6.39 9.00 -9.04
CA LYS A 121 6.28 7.71 -8.37
C LYS A 121 5.14 6.87 -8.95
N ARG A 122 5.27 5.55 -8.89
CA ARG A 122 4.25 4.57 -9.31
C ARG A 122 3.97 3.58 -8.18
N ALA A 123 2.79 2.95 -8.20
CA ALA A 123 2.42 1.99 -7.19
C ALA A 123 1.99 0.64 -7.81
N LEU A 124 2.31 -0.46 -7.12
CA LEU A 124 1.75 -1.78 -7.33
C LEU A 124 1.05 -2.19 -6.03
N VAL A 125 -0.24 -2.48 -6.13
CA VAL A 125 -1.03 -3.01 -5.02
C VAL A 125 -1.30 -4.49 -5.27
N ILE A 126 -0.88 -5.34 -4.35
CA ILE A 126 -1.18 -6.77 -4.36
C ILE A 126 -2.10 -7.02 -3.17
N THR A 127 -3.35 -7.37 -3.45
CA THR A 127 -4.35 -7.56 -2.40
C THR A 127 -5.06 -8.91 -2.53
N THR A 128 -5.38 -9.51 -1.39
CA THR A 128 -6.15 -10.74 -1.30
C THR A 128 -7.57 -10.44 -0.84
N LEU A 129 -8.54 -11.08 -1.50
CA LEU A 129 -9.97 -10.93 -1.22
C LEU A 129 -10.58 -12.32 -1.00
N GLY A 130 -11.41 -12.47 0.01
CA GLY A 130 -12.15 -13.72 0.28
C GLY A 130 -13.26 -13.97 -0.75
N SER A 131 -13.84 -12.92 -1.32
CA SER A 131 -14.97 -12.98 -2.23
C SER A 131 -14.56 -13.24 -3.68
N PRO A 132 -15.46 -13.78 -4.53
CA PRO A 132 -15.25 -13.91 -5.97
C PRO A 132 -15.27 -12.53 -6.66
N SER A 133 -14.58 -12.45 -7.80
CA SER A 133 -14.42 -11.18 -8.54
C SER A 133 -15.74 -10.56 -9.00
N ALA A 134 -16.72 -11.38 -9.40
CA ALA A 134 -18.03 -10.91 -9.82
C ALA A 134 -18.75 -10.16 -8.69
N LEU A 135 -18.76 -10.74 -7.46
CA LEU A 135 -19.36 -10.11 -6.29
C LEU A 135 -18.69 -8.78 -5.97
N VAL A 136 -17.35 -8.75 -5.99
CA VAL A 136 -16.59 -7.52 -5.67
C VAL A 136 -16.89 -6.42 -6.70
N ARG A 137 -16.94 -6.75 -7.98
CA ARG A 137 -17.14 -5.75 -9.04
C ARG A 137 -18.60 -5.28 -9.15
N LEU A 138 -19.54 -6.22 -9.09
CA LEU A 138 -20.96 -5.90 -9.33
C LEU A 138 -21.67 -5.39 -8.08
N TYR A 139 -21.32 -5.94 -6.89
CA TYR A 139 -22.00 -5.59 -5.65
C TYR A 139 -21.29 -4.48 -4.88
N THR A 140 -19.96 -4.54 -4.74
CA THR A 140 -19.21 -3.52 -3.97
C THR A 140 -18.60 -2.42 -4.83
N GLY A 141 -18.66 -2.53 -6.17
CA GLY A 141 -18.15 -1.51 -7.09
C GLY A 141 -16.64 -1.30 -7.02
N ASP A 142 -15.85 -2.34 -6.67
CA ASP A 142 -14.38 -2.24 -6.54
C ASP A 142 -13.92 -1.12 -5.60
N VAL A 143 -14.67 -0.84 -4.53
CA VAL A 143 -14.45 0.32 -3.64
C VAL A 143 -13.00 0.39 -3.11
N HIS A 144 -12.39 -0.75 -2.75
CA HIS A 144 -11.00 -0.84 -2.29
C HIS A 144 -10.01 -0.29 -3.34
N ARG A 145 -10.26 -0.58 -4.62
CA ARG A 145 -9.45 -0.13 -5.74
C ARG A 145 -9.63 1.35 -6.03
N ILE A 146 -10.89 1.81 -6.01
CA ILE A 146 -11.21 3.23 -6.22
C ILE A 146 -10.56 4.08 -5.14
N MET A 147 -10.67 3.66 -3.88
CA MET A 147 -10.11 4.37 -2.74
C MET A 147 -8.59 4.51 -2.85
N LEU A 148 -7.86 3.43 -3.05
CA LEU A 148 -6.40 3.50 -3.17
C LEU A 148 -5.96 4.21 -4.45
N ARG A 149 -6.57 3.89 -5.59
CA ARG A 149 -6.13 4.40 -6.89
C ARG A 149 -6.44 5.88 -7.08
N ARG A 150 -7.70 6.30 -6.80
CA ARG A 150 -8.18 7.65 -7.09
C ARG A 150 -8.01 8.59 -5.91
N LEU A 151 -8.46 8.15 -4.71
CA LEU A 151 -8.57 9.03 -3.56
C LEU A 151 -7.24 9.16 -2.81
N LEU A 152 -6.36 8.15 -2.85
CA LEU A 152 -5.06 8.23 -2.21
C LEU A 152 -3.94 8.50 -3.23
N PHE A 153 -3.59 7.50 -4.05
CA PHE A 153 -2.37 7.59 -4.87
C PHE A 153 -2.45 8.67 -5.94
N ALA A 154 -3.53 8.71 -6.72
CA ALA A 154 -3.67 9.71 -7.77
C ALA A 154 -3.79 11.13 -7.22
N PHE A 155 -4.41 11.29 -6.05
CA PHE A 155 -4.50 12.56 -5.35
C PHE A 155 -3.11 13.07 -4.91
N CYS A 156 -2.23 12.17 -4.46
CA CYS A 156 -0.84 12.50 -4.10
C CYS A 156 0.11 12.57 -5.31
N GLY A 157 -0.34 12.24 -6.51
CA GLY A 157 0.48 12.27 -7.73
C GLY A 157 1.19 10.96 -8.07
N ILE A 158 0.93 9.89 -7.35
CA ILE A 158 1.51 8.56 -7.58
C ILE A 158 0.76 7.89 -8.74
N ARG A 159 1.36 7.85 -9.91
CA ARG A 159 0.80 7.26 -11.14
C ARG A 159 1.91 6.68 -12.03
N PRO A 160 1.66 5.55 -12.73
CA PRO A 160 0.45 4.71 -12.69
C PRO A 160 0.35 3.86 -11.43
N THR A 161 -0.90 3.49 -11.08
CA THR A 161 -1.17 2.50 -10.03
C THR A 161 -1.69 1.22 -10.67
N ARG A 162 -0.95 0.11 -10.48
CA ARG A 162 -1.32 -1.23 -10.94
C ARG A 162 -1.86 -2.06 -9.79
N PHE A 163 -2.77 -3.00 -10.09
CA PHE A 163 -3.37 -3.90 -9.10
C PHE A 163 -3.20 -5.35 -9.52
N LEU A 164 -2.81 -6.18 -8.57
CA LEU A 164 -2.95 -7.63 -8.63
C LEU A 164 -3.93 -8.05 -7.52
N GLU A 165 -5.14 -8.36 -7.91
CA GLU A 165 -6.23 -8.77 -7.03
C GLU A 165 -6.34 -10.29 -7.04
N ILE A 166 -6.25 -10.90 -5.88
CA ILE A 166 -6.27 -12.35 -5.67
C ILE A 166 -7.59 -12.69 -4.98
N TYR A 167 -8.60 -12.97 -5.79
CA TYR A 167 -9.94 -13.32 -5.33
C TYR A 167 -10.01 -14.77 -4.81
N ASN A 168 -11.06 -15.10 -4.03
CA ASN A 168 -11.24 -16.42 -3.41
C ASN A 168 -9.96 -16.89 -2.69
N ALA A 169 -9.38 -16.03 -1.88
CA ALA A 169 -8.09 -16.27 -1.25
C ALA A 169 -8.08 -17.49 -0.30
N HIS A 170 -9.22 -17.80 0.31
CA HIS A 170 -9.37 -18.98 1.19
C HIS A 170 -9.18 -20.31 0.45
N GLY A 171 -9.52 -20.35 -0.84
CA GLY A 171 -9.33 -21.53 -1.71
C GLY A 171 -8.03 -21.47 -2.52
N MET A 172 -6.94 -20.95 -1.98
CA MET A 172 -5.66 -20.90 -2.66
C MET A 172 -5.04 -22.31 -2.77
N THR A 173 -4.92 -22.82 -4.00
CA THR A 173 -4.22 -24.07 -4.29
C THR A 173 -2.77 -23.82 -4.70
N ALA A 174 -1.91 -24.84 -4.65
CA ALA A 174 -0.52 -24.75 -5.10
C ALA A 174 -0.40 -24.27 -6.55
N GLU A 175 -1.26 -24.78 -7.44
CA GLU A 175 -1.31 -24.37 -8.85
C GLU A 175 -1.69 -22.90 -9.02
N ARG A 176 -2.75 -22.45 -8.33
CA ARG A 176 -3.16 -21.03 -8.33
C ARG A 176 -2.06 -20.13 -7.79
N PHE A 177 -1.38 -20.57 -6.74
CA PHE A 177 -0.26 -19.82 -6.18
C PHE A 177 0.92 -19.75 -7.15
N ALA A 178 1.23 -20.82 -7.89
CA ALA A 178 2.26 -20.81 -8.94
C ALA A 178 1.93 -19.78 -10.05
N LYS A 179 0.67 -19.76 -10.52
CA LYS A 179 0.19 -18.75 -11.49
C LYS A 179 0.28 -17.33 -10.91
N THR A 180 0.01 -17.16 -9.62
CA THR A 180 0.13 -15.86 -8.93
C THR A 180 1.59 -15.40 -8.86
N LYS A 181 2.53 -16.29 -8.54
CA LYS A 181 3.98 -16.01 -8.57
C LYS A 181 4.42 -15.49 -9.93
N ALA A 182 4.04 -16.17 -11.00
CA ALA A 182 4.38 -15.76 -12.37
C ALA A 182 3.83 -14.36 -12.71
N LYS A 183 2.59 -14.03 -12.27
CA LYS A 183 2.02 -12.69 -12.44
C LYS A 183 2.77 -11.63 -11.65
N ILE A 184 3.17 -11.92 -10.41
CA ILE A 184 3.98 -11.02 -9.59
C ILE A 184 5.29 -10.70 -10.30
N GLY A 185 6.04 -11.70 -10.78
CA GLY A 185 7.28 -11.50 -11.51
C GLY A 185 7.13 -10.62 -12.75
N LYS A 186 6.02 -10.79 -13.52
CA LYS A 186 5.71 -9.92 -14.68
C LYS A 186 5.41 -8.47 -14.29
N LEU A 187 4.76 -8.24 -13.16
CA LEU A 187 4.38 -6.89 -12.71
C LEU A 187 5.54 -6.12 -12.07
N LEU A 188 6.54 -6.83 -11.56
CA LEU A 188 7.72 -6.23 -10.94
C LEU A 188 8.80 -5.86 -11.96
N ARG A 189 8.79 -6.44 -13.13
CA ARG A 189 9.58 -6.01 -14.29
C ARG A 189 8.96 -4.78 -14.95
#